data_862b6c287d99c905b743dd610ac55f83
#
_entry.id   862b6c287d99c905b743dd610ac55f83
#
_cell.length_a   1.000
_cell.length_b   1.000
_cell.length_c   1.000
_cell.angle_alpha   90.00
_cell.angle_beta   90.00
_cell.angle_gamma   90.00
#
_symmetry.space_group_name_H-M   'P 1'
#
loop_
_entity.id
_entity.type
_entity.pdbx_description
1 polymer ?
#
loop_
_entity_poly.entity_id
_entity_poly.type
_entity_poly.pdbx_seq_one_letter_code
_entity_poly.pdbx_strand_id
1 'polypeptide(L)'
;MKNRNLKYGGMAVALTAAFIAIVVVVNVIFTALSAKFNWYTDLTSTGIYSISNEFKDVLDSLVADTDENTTVNIVLMSEEDRFAASSTEAGYVYKTLKQVEAYCDKIRVKGINSVREKEEISRYQLTEYDTVYTNDVVFELADKDGKPILTAPTKKYQLSAFFKKNSEKKVIGYDAEARILSAVAQILNKSEKPVVYYLTGHGEPTLDEASAWEELFNTAGYEIREINLALEDFPVDENENRNNDIILINAPVFDLLSPTAEDLGLVNEKAKIDKFLKKNFGHLIVTEGAATTQLPVLNGLLSEWGITMSGSVSDPTHSASASGGVSVMADSSQTTENVPKQIVERAVGSNSTAHVVFNSPRAMTVDSSGLSLVGGLGSQGVFPLLLSYSTAVTRISDDKTNTGNAILAAIGLADWDLNDDGNISYVLALGTTDFLSYGSSANESIMYSVLELMWTSRATFGDIQYKSFDSNSLSSTTAQANVWTIVFVVALPLTVAVVGVTVWIRRRHS
;
A
#
# COMPACT_ATOMS: atom_id res chain seq x y z
N MET A 1 7.82 68.96 40.02
CA MET A 1 8.34 67.56 39.81
C MET A 1 7.24 66.49 39.65
N LYS A 2 6.09 66.61 40.32
CA LYS A 2 5.04 65.57 40.29
C LYS A 2 4.42 65.30 38.88
N ASN A 3 4.29 66.32 38.02
CA ASN A 3 3.66 66.19 36.69
C ASN A 3 4.54 65.53 35.62
N ARG A 4 5.88 65.53 35.79
CA ARG A 4 6.81 64.93 34.82
C ARG A 4 6.83 63.39 34.95
N ASN A 5 6.81 62.87 36.17
CA ASN A 5 6.76 61.43 36.38
C ASN A 5 5.48 60.77 35.95
N LEU A 6 4.35 61.46 36.09
CA LEU A 6 3.01 60.99 35.57
C LEU A 6 3.02 60.94 34.02
N LYS A 7 3.62 61.95 33.37
CA LYS A 7 3.63 62.03 31.90
C LYS A 7 4.53 60.96 31.30
N TYR A 8 5.69 60.71 31.88
CA TYR A 8 6.62 59.65 31.42
C TYR A 8 6.15 58.24 31.80
N GLY A 9 5.54 58.08 32.97
CA GLY A 9 4.92 56.82 33.38
C GLY A 9 3.73 56.43 32.52
N GLY A 10 2.87 57.39 32.23
CA GLY A 10 1.71 57.14 31.34
C GLY A 10 2.12 56.83 29.88
N MET A 11 3.18 57.48 29.40
CA MET A 11 3.74 57.22 28.06
C MET A 11 4.42 55.83 27.98
N ALA A 12 5.09 55.39 29.05
CA ALA A 12 5.66 54.07 29.12
C ALA A 12 4.58 52.98 29.15
N VAL A 13 3.52 53.15 29.90
CA VAL A 13 2.38 52.22 29.94
C VAL A 13 1.69 52.16 28.60
N ALA A 14 1.46 53.30 27.92
CA ALA A 14 0.86 53.36 26.59
C ALA A 14 1.74 52.65 25.53
N LEU A 15 3.06 52.84 25.57
CA LEU A 15 4.02 52.17 24.68
C LEU A 15 4.05 50.63 24.93
N THR A 16 4.02 50.20 26.18
CA THR A 16 3.95 48.78 26.51
C THR A 16 2.60 48.16 26.06
N ALA A 17 1.50 48.84 26.28
CA ALA A 17 0.22 48.37 25.80
C ALA A 17 0.15 48.29 24.24
N ALA A 18 0.69 49.29 23.57
CA ALA A 18 0.79 49.27 22.10
C ALA A 18 1.71 48.12 21.60
N PHE A 19 2.82 47.86 22.27
CA PHE A 19 3.70 46.74 21.94
C PHE A 19 3.01 45.38 22.11
N ILE A 20 2.30 45.18 23.23
CA ILE A 20 1.53 43.97 23.49
C ILE A 20 0.44 43.80 22.40
N ALA A 21 -0.27 44.89 22.08
CA ALA A 21 -1.30 44.83 21.02
C ALA A 21 -0.70 44.43 19.66
N ILE A 22 0.48 44.97 19.29
CA ILE A 22 1.20 44.59 18.06
C ILE A 22 1.57 43.11 18.09
N VAL A 23 2.11 42.61 19.20
CA VAL A 23 2.48 41.20 19.34
C VAL A 23 1.26 40.29 19.18
N VAL A 24 0.14 40.66 19.78
CA VAL A 24 -1.11 39.89 19.62
C VAL A 24 -1.59 39.91 18.18
N VAL A 25 -1.60 41.06 17.51
CA VAL A 25 -2.00 41.19 16.11
C VAL A 25 -1.06 40.37 15.19
N VAL A 26 0.25 40.47 15.39
CA VAL A 26 1.24 39.69 14.63
C VAL A 26 1.01 38.19 14.84
N ASN A 27 0.80 37.74 16.07
CA ASN A 27 0.48 36.34 16.35
C ASN A 27 -0.80 35.85 15.67
N VAL A 28 -1.87 36.65 15.73
CA VAL A 28 -3.15 36.30 15.06
C VAL A 28 -2.94 36.22 13.53
N ILE A 29 -2.26 37.21 12.94
CA ILE A 29 -1.94 37.20 11.49
C ILE A 29 -1.08 35.99 11.16
N PHE A 30 -0.03 35.71 11.94
CA PHE A 30 0.86 34.58 11.70
C PHE A 30 0.13 33.24 11.83
N THR A 31 -0.74 33.10 12.83
CA THR A 31 -1.57 31.90 13.02
C THR A 31 -2.54 31.71 11.84
N ALA A 32 -3.19 32.81 11.40
CA ALA A 32 -4.10 32.74 10.26
C ALA A 32 -3.37 32.40 8.95
N LEU A 33 -2.20 33.01 8.70
CA LEU A 33 -1.36 32.71 7.53
C LEU A 33 -0.79 31.29 7.61
N SER A 34 -0.32 30.87 8.77
CA SER A 34 0.18 29.51 8.98
C SER A 34 -0.88 28.45 8.72
N ALA A 35 -2.10 28.69 9.17
CA ALA A 35 -3.24 27.81 8.89
C ALA A 35 -3.64 27.79 7.41
N LYS A 36 -3.62 28.99 6.75
CA LYS A 36 -4.02 29.12 5.35
C LYS A 36 -2.96 28.58 4.37
N PHE A 37 -1.68 28.75 4.67
CA PHE A 37 -0.56 28.38 3.79
C PHE A 37 0.21 27.16 4.28
N ASN A 38 -0.32 26.45 5.29
CA ASN A 38 0.33 25.26 5.86
C ASN A 38 1.81 25.50 6.26
N TRP A 39 2.08 26.66 6.86
CA TRP A 39 3.42 27.05 7.31
C TRP A 39 3.78 26.33 8.61
N TYR A 40 3.86 25.02 8.56
CA TYR A 40 4.39 24.22 9.67
C TYR A 40 5.43 23.25 9.13
N THR A 41 6.42 22.97 9.96
CA THR A 41 7.40 21.91 9.68
C THR A 41 6.99 20.70 10.48
N ASP A 42 6.81 19.57 9.79
CA ASP A 42 6.59 18.29 10.44
C ASP A 42 7.86 17.87 11.15
N LEU A 43 7.82 17.79 12.48
CA LEU A 43 8.93 17.39 13.34
C LEU A 43 8.82 15.92 13.76
N THR A 44 7.83 15.19 13.29
CA THR A 44 7.71 13.76 13.55
C THR A 44 8.77 12.99 12.77
N SER A 45 9.31 11.92 13.34
CA SER A 45 10.33 11.08 12.67
C SER A 45 9.84 10.43 11.39
N THR A 46 8.54 10.19 11.32
CA THR A 46 7.85 9.49 10.20
C THR A 46 7.10 10.42 9.26
N GLY A 47 7.12 11.74 9.49
CA GLY A 47 6.45 12.70 8.61
C GLY A 47 4.92 12.56 8.58
N ILE A 48 4.29 12.21 9.70
CA ILE A 48 2.83 11.94 9.77
C ILE A 48 2.00 13.13 9.30
N TYR A 49 2.46 14.35 9.51
CA TYR A 49 1.77 15.58 9.20
C TYR A 49 2.19 16.24 7.88
N SER A 50 2.96 15.54 7.04
CA SER A 50 3.39 16.04 5.73
C SER A 50 3.17 14.97 4.67
N ILE A 51 2.92 15.37 3.42
CA ILE A 51 2.91 14.44 2.29
C ILE A 51 4.35 14.20 1.80
N SER A 52 4.69 12.93 1.53
CA SER A 52 6.04 12.54 1.08
C SER A 52 6.35 13.03 -0.34
N ASN A 53 7.62 13.05 -0.72
CA ASN A 53 8.00 13.40 -2.10
C ASN A 53 7.61 12.29 -3.06
N GLU A 54 7.75 11.04 -2.62
CA GLU A 54 7.34 9.84 -3.35
C GLU A 54 5.85 9.90 -3.69
N PHE A 55 5.00 10.30 -2.73
CA PHE A 55 3.58 10.54 -2.96
C PHE A 55 3.34 11.60 -4.04
N LYS A 56 4.06 12.72 -3.99
CA LYS A 56 3.91 13.82 -4.95
C LYS A 56 4.28 13.38 -6.36
N ASP A 57 5.42 12.70 -6.51
CA ASP A 57 5.92 12.22 -7.80
C ASP A 57 4.92 11.24 -8.44
N VAL A 58 4.35 10.32 -7.66
CA VAL A 58 3.32 9.40 -8.13
C VAL A 58 2.02 10.14 -8.47
N LEU A 59 1.57 11.06 -7.62
CA LEU A 59 0.36 11.84 -7.89
C LEU A 59 0.48 12.65 -9.17
N ASP A 60 1.61 13.33 -9.36
CA ASP A 60 1.88 14.11 -10.57
C ASP A 60 1.83 13.25 -11.83
N SER A 61 2.41 12.04 -11.77
CA SER A 61 2.34 11.05 -12.83
C SER A 61 0.88 10.62 -13.13
N LEU A 62 0.07 10.36 -12.10
CA LEU A 62 -1.33 9.96 -12.25
C LEU A 62 -2.20 11.05 -12.90
N VAL A 63 -1.94 12.31 -12.58
CA VAL A 63 -2.76 13.43 -13.09
C VAL A 63 -2.24 14.03 -14.38
N ALA A 64 -1.00 13.68 -14.82
CA ALA A 64 -0.36 14.26 -16.01
C ALA A 64 -1.18 14.08 -17.29
N ASP A 65 -1.73 12.88 -17.50
CA ASP A 65 -2.51 12.50 -18.69
C ASP A 65 -4.03 12.76 -18.53
N THR A 66 -4.42 13.41 -17.42
CA THR A 66 -5.84 13.71 -17.17
C THR A 66 -6.26 14.94 -17.97
N ASP A 67 -7.43 14.87 -18.62
CA ASP A 67 -8.04 15.99 -19.32
C ASP A 67 -8.04 17.26 -18.43
N GLU A 68 -7.74 18.41 -19.03
CA GLU A 68 -7.72 19.71 -18.33
C GLU A 68 -9.06 20.06 -17.68
N ASN A 69 -10.17 19.52 -18.22
CA ASN A 69 -11.51 19.76 -17.70
C ASN A 69 -11.93 18.73 -16.64
N THR A 70 -11.08 17.77 -16.30
CA THR A 70 -11.38 16.73 -15.31
C THR A 70 -10.64 17.00 -14.01
N THR A 71 -11.39 16.98 -12.90
CA THR A 71 -10.88 17.10 -11.53
C THR A 71 -11.33 15.91 -10.68
N VAL A 72 -10.70 15.75 -9.54
CA VAL A 72 -11.04 14.74 -8.54
C VAL A 72 -11.62 15.43 -7.31
N ASN A 73 -12.85 15.11 -6.98
CA ASN A 73 -13.41 15.48 -5.69
C ASN A 73 -13.12 14.41 -4.65
N ILE A 74 -12.65 14.83 -3.50
CA ILE A 74 -12.58 14.02 -2.28
C ILE A 74 -13.69 14.50 -1.37
N VAL A 75 -14.72 13.68 -1.22
CA VAL A 75 -15.95 14.03 -0.55
C VAL A 75 -16.00 13.42 0.84
N LEU A 76 -16.03 14.25 1.86
CA LEU A 76 -16.22 13.82 3.25
C LEU A 76 -17.73 13.71 3.54
N MET A 77 -18.18 12.60 4.11
CA MET A 77 -19.60 12.35 4.39
C MET A 77 -20.14 13.14 5.59
N SER A 78 -19.46 14.20 5.97
CA SER A 78 -19.87 15.22 6.92
C SER A 78 -19.21 16.56 6.58
N GLU A 79 -19.70 17.66 7.18
CA GLU A 79 -19.05 18.97 7.06
C GLU A 79 -17.57 18.88 7.49
N GLU A 80 -16.68 19.56 6.79
CA GLU A 80 -15.22 19.47 6.97
C GLU A 80 -14.80 19.63 8.44
N ASP A 81 -15.31 20.66 9.11
CA ASP A 81 -14.99 20.92 10.52
C ASP A 81 -15.48 19.80 11.46
N ARG A 82 -16.63 19.21 11.15
CA ARG A 82 -17.19 18.09 11.90
C ARG A 82 -16.40 16.82 11.66
N PHE A 83 -16.03 16.56 10.41
CA PHE A 83 -15.18 15.44 10.07
C PHE A 83 -13.84 15.51 10.82
N ALA A 84 -13.14 16.64 10.71
CA ALA A 84 -11.86 16.86 11.36
C ALA A 84 -11.91 16.73 12.89
N ALA A 85 -13.02 17.11 13.50
CA ALA A 85 -13.23 17.06 14.96
C ALA A 85 -13.83 15.74 15.47
N SER A 86 -14.24 14.83 14.57
CA SER A 86 -14.98 13.61 14.95
C SER A 86 -14.10 12.61 15.71
N SER A 87 -12.83 12.53 15.37
CA SER A 87 -11.82 11.72 16.07
C SER A 87 -10.40 12.23 15.77
N THR A 88 -9.41 11.74 16.50
CA THR A 88 -8.00 12.04 16.22
C THR A 88 -7.60 11.52 14.83
N GLU A 89 -8.06 10.33 14.47
CA GLU A 89 -7.81 9.70 13.18
C GLU A 89 -8.40 10.52 12.03
N ALA A 90 -9.64 10.97 12.16
CA ALA A 90 -10.27 11.85 11.16
C ALA A 90 -9.49 13.17 11.00
N GLY A 91 -8.96 13.71 12.10
CA GLY A 91 -8.10 14.88 12.07
C GLY A 91 -6.81 14.67 11.27
N TYR A 92 -6.16 13.49 11.36
CA TYR A 92 -5.01 13.15 10.52
C TYR A 92 -5.39 13.09 9.06
N VAL A 93 -6.43 12.34 8.72
CA VAL A 93 -6.90 12.17 7.33
C VAL A 93 -7.26 13.53 6.74
N TYR A 94 -8.06 14.34 7.43
CA TYR A 94 -8.44 15.68 6.97
C TYR A 94 -7.22 16.56 6.65
N LYS A 95 -6.22 16.60 7.53
CA LYS A 95 -5.00 17.39 7.32
C LYS A 95 -4.23 16.92 6.09
N THR A 96 -4.12 15.61 5.88
CA THR A 96 -3.46 15.06 4.69
C THR A 96 -4.22 15.45 3.42
N LEU A 97 -5.55 15.28 3.42
CA LEU A 97 -6.38 15.65 2.27
C LEU A 97 -6.26 17.14 1.91
N LYS A 98 -6.24 18.03 2.90
CA LYS A 98 -6.04 19.47 2.66
C LYS A 98 -4.63 19.81 2.14
N GLN A 99 -3.61 19.03 2.47
CA GLN A 99 -2.28 19.18 1.87
C GLN A 99 -2.26 18.71 0.43
N VAL A 100 -2.93 17.60 0.13
CA VAL A 100 -3.07 17.09 -1.24
C VAL A 100 -3.82 18.10 -2.11
N GLU A 101 -4.92 18.67 -1.62
CA GLU A 101 -5.65 19.75 -2.29
C GLU A 101 -4.77 21.00 -2.53
N ALA A 102 -3.97 21.38 -1.55
CA ALA A 102 -3.08 22.52 -1.67
C ALA A 102 -1.89 22.28 -2.63
N TYR A 103 -1.50 21.03 -2.80
CA TYR A 103 -0.43 20.61 -3.69
C TYR A 103 -0.88 20.46 -5.15
N CYS A 104 -2.04 19.81 -5.36
CA CYS A 104 -2.56 19.47 -6.69
C CYS A 104 -3.87 20.22 -6.97
N ASP A 105 -3.86 21.11 -7.95
CA ASP A 105 -5.01 21.95 -8.35
C ASP A 105 -6.16 21.14 -8.98
N LYS A 106 -5.90 19.91 -9.43
CA LYS A 106 -6.91 18.98 -9.93
C LYS A 106 -7.65 18.24 -8.82
N ILE A 107 -7.23 18.36 -7.56
CA ILE A 107 -7.88 17.71 -6.42
C ILE A 107 -8.62 18.73 -5.57
N ARG A 108 -9.84 18.44 -5.21
CA ARG A 108 -10.70 19.28 -4.36
C ARG A 108 -11.26 18.47 -3.21
N VAL A 109 -11.22 19.03 -2.01
CA VAL A 109 -11.80 18.43 -0.82
C VAL A 109 -13.08 19.19 -0.47
N LYS A 110 -14.19 18.47 -0.32
CA LYS A 110 -15.49 19.05 0.08
C LYS A 110 -16.16 18.20 1.14
N GLY A 111 -16.86 18.83 2.08
CA GLY A 111 -17.73 18.15 3.05
C GLY A 111 -19.21 18.24 2.67
N ILE A 112 -19.98 17.20 2.96
CA ILE A 112 -21.43 17.15 2.73
C ILE A 112 -22.16 17.35 4.05
N ASN A 113 -23.22 18.14 4.03
CA ASN A 113 -24.13 18.21 5.16
C ASN A 113 -25.11 17.04 5.15
N SER A 114 -24.81 15.98 5.92
CA SER A 114 -25.57 14.73 5.95
C SER A 114 -27.05 14.86 6.32
N VAL A 115 -27.46 16.00 6.86
CA VAL A 115 -28.87 16.26 7.21
C VAL A 115 -29.62 16.92 6.05
N ARG A 116 -28.95 17.79 5.31
CA ARG A 116 -29.57 18.60 4.24
C ARG A 116 -29.46 17.94 2.87
N GLU A 117 -28.39 17.16 2.64
CA GLU A 117 -28.00 16.62 1.35
C GLU A 117 -28.14 15.09 1.30
N LYS A 118 -29.26 14.58 1.81
CA LYS A 118 -29.52 13.11 1.86
C LYS A 118 -29.50 12.42 0.51
N GLU A 119 -30.01 13.10 -0.54
CA GLU A 119 -30.01 12.57 -1.90
C GLU A 119 -28.59 12.43 -2.45
N GLU A 120 -27.68 13.33 -2.08
CA GLU A 120 -26.28 13.25 -2.47
C GLU A 120 -25.57 12.08 -1.78
N ILE A 121 -25.89 11.81 -0.51
CA ILE A 121 -25.33 10.67 0.23
C ILE A 121 -25.80 9.34 -0.35
N SER A 122 -27.09 9.21 -0.70
CA SER A 122 -27.63 7.95 -1.26
C SER A 122 -26.97 7.56 -2.57
N ARG A 123 -26.41 8.51 -3.29
CA ARG A 123 -25.64 8.27 -4.53
C ARG A 123 -24.36 7.45 -4.31
N TYR A 124 -23.81 7.49 -3.10
CA TYR A 124 -22.59 6.77 -2.75
C TYR A 124 -22.84 5.39 -2.12
N GLN A 125 -24.09 4.96 -2.07
CA GLN A 125 -24.42 3.58 -1.76
C GLN A 125 -24.19 2.73 -3.00
N LEU A 126 -23.27 1.76 -2.89
CA LEU A 126 -22.90 0.89 -4.01
C LEU A 126 -23.90 -0.26 -4.20
N THR A 127 -24.58 -0.64 -3.13
CA THR A 127 -25.63 -1.69 -3.13
C THR A 127 -26.75 -1.29 -2.17
N GLU A 128 -27.89 -1.99 -2.23
CA GLU A 128 -29.03 -1.80 -1.34
C GLU A 128 -28.66 -1.97 0.16
N TYR A 129 -27.64 -2.77 0.44
CA TYR A 129 -27.14 -3.07 1.79
C TYR A 129 -25.95 -2.23 2.22
N ASP A 130 -25.42 -1.42 1.30
CA ASP A 130 -24.25 -0.59 1.59
C ASP A 130 -24.60 0.58 2.49
N THR A 131 -23.90 0.73 3.60
CA THR A 131 -24.09 1.83 4.54
C THR A 131 -23.01 2.88 4.35
N VAL A 132 -23.43 4.12 4.14
CA VAL A 132 -22.54 5.29 4.12
C VAL A 132 -22.48 5.90 5.51
N TYR A 133 -21.31 5.93 6.09
CA TYR A 133 -21.05 6.51 7.40
C TYR A 133 -20.58 7.96 7.31
N THR A 134 -20.83 8.76 8.35
CA THR A 134 -20.43 10.17 8.39
C THR A 134 -18.93 10.42 8.39
N ASN A 135 -18.15 9.39 8.62
CA ASN A 135 -16.68 9.39 8.58
C ASN A 135 -16.10 8.66 7.36
N ASP A 136 -16.94 8.31 6.38
CA ASP A 136 -16.46 7.80 5.10
C ASP A 136 -15.87 8.93 4.25
N VAL A 137 -14.91 8.54 3.40
CA VAL A 137 -14.27 9.41 2.41
C VAL A 137 -14.51 8.82 1.03
N VAL A 138 -15.12 9.60 0.15
CA VAL A 138 -15.43 9.18 -1.22
C VAL A 138 -14.60 9.96 -2.22
N PHE A 139 -14.08 9.27 -3.19
CA PHE A 139 -13.37 9.84 -4.34
C PHE A 139 -14.28 9.72 -5.55
N GLU A 140 -14.44 10.81 -6.30
CA GLU A 140 -15.27 10.86 -7.52
C GLU A 140 -14.62 11.74 -8.58
N LEU A 141 -14.87 11.46 -9.85
CA LEU A 141 -14.52 12.36 -10.93
C LEU A 141 -15.52 13.52 -11.00
N ALA A 142 -15.00 14.69 -11.29
CA ALA A 142 -15.78 15.90 -11.47
C ALA A 142 -15.29 16.69 -12.69
N ASP A 143 -16.13 17.60 -13.17
CA ASP A 143 -15.73 18.58 -14.17
C ASP A 143 -14.87 19.69 -13.55
N LYS A 144 -14.40 20.62 -14.38
CA LYS A 144 -13.57 21.76 -13.96
C LYS A 144 -14.23 22.64 -12.89
N ASP A 145 -15.55 22.63 -12.82
CA ASP A 145 -16.31 23.41 -11.84
C ASP A 145 -16.57 22.62 -10.54
N GLY A 146 -16.09 21.37 -10.47
CA GLY A 146 -16.24 20.46 -9.33
C GLY A 146 -17.58 19.75 -9.28
N LYS A 147 -18.36 19.76 -10.38
CA LYS A 147 -19.61 19.01 -10.48
C LYS A 147 -19.33 17.54 -10.78
N PRO A 148 -19.92 16.61 -10.01
CA PRO A 148 -19.67 15.18 -10.20
C PRO A 148 -20.04 14.67 -11.58
N ILE A 149 -19.22 13.79 -12.16
CA ILE A 149 -19.49 13.06 -13.38
C ILE A 149 -20.20 11.75 -13.00
N LEU A 150 -21.53 11.73 -13.06
CA LEU A 150 -22.37 10.64 -12.54
C LEU A 150 -22.15 9.28 -13.20
N THR A 151 -21.59 9.26 -14.41
CA THR A 151 -21.28 8.02 -15.16
C THR A 151 -19.91 7.46 -14.82
N ALA A 152 -19.11 8.20 -14.07
CA ALA A 152 -17.78 7.76 -13.66
C ALA A 152 -17.85 6.91 -12.39
N PRO A 153 -16.90 5.97 -12.20
CA PRO A 153 -16.83 5.20 -10.98
C PRO A 153 -16.49 6.08 -9.79
N THR A 154 -16.98 5.69 -8.63
CA THR A 154 -16.61 6.29 -7.35
C THR A 154 -15.87 5.26 -6.50
N LYS A 155 -14.98 5.73 -5.63
CA LYS A 155 -14.32 4.89 -4.63
C LYS A 155 -14.61 5.41 -3.23
N LYS A 156 -15.16 4.55 -2.39
CA LYS A 156 -15.47 4.87 -0.99
C LYS A 156 -14.52 4.12 -0.05
N TYR A 157 -13.98 4.83 0.92
CA TYR A 157 -13.23 4.25 2.02
C TYR A 157 -13.83 4.63 3.36
N GLN A 158 -13.93 3.66 4.25
CA GLN A 158 -14.15 3.93 5.67
C GLN A 158 -12.88 4.57 6.27
N LEU A 159 -13.06 5.41 7.28
CA LEU A 159 -11.93 6.06 7.97
C LEU A 159 -10.85 5.07 8.42
N SER A 160 -11.25 3.89 8.84
CA SER A 160 -10.34 2.83 9.29
C SER A 160 -9.38 2.33 8.20
N ALA A 161 -9.73 2.47 6.93
CA ALA A 161 -8.90 2.05 5.80
C ALA A 161 -7.62 2.88 5.64
N PHE A 162 -7.59 4.09 6.19
CA PHE A 162 -6.40 4.96 6.18
C PHE A 162 -5.36 4.59 7.25
N PHE A 163 -5.59 3.51 8.01
CA PHE A 163 -4.74 3.12 9.12
C PHE A 163 -4.39 1.63 9.04
N LYS A 164 -3.14 1.33 9.27
CA LYS A 164 -2.67 -0.05 9.44
C LYS A 164 -2.93 -0.54 10.85
N LYS A 165 -3.43 -1.78 10.96
CA LYS A 165 -3.69 -2.46 12.23
C LYS A 165 -2.83 -3.72 12.30
N ASN A 166 -2.44 -4.09 13.51
CA ASN A 166 -1.81 -5.39 13.77
C ASN A 166 -2.85 -6.50 13.99
N SER A 167 -2.40 -7.73 14.17
CA SER A 167 -3.24 -8.90 14.47
C SER A 167 -4.17 -8.73 15.70
N GLU A 168 -3.82 -7.83 16.62
CA GLU A 168 -4.64 -7.47 17.78
C GLU A 168 -5.64 -6.34 17.47
N LYS A 169 -5.81 -5.97 16.20
CA LYS A 169 -6.65 -4.85 15.72
C LYS A 169 -6.24 -3.47 16.27
N LYS A 170 -5.04 -3.36 16.82
CA LYS A 170 -4.48 -2.10 17.29
C LYS A 170 -3.89 -1.32 16.11
N VAL A 171 -4.19 -0.04 16.01
CA VAL A 171 -3.61 0.85 14.99
C VAL A 171 -2.11 0.99 15.24
N ILE A 172 -1.30 0.65 14.24
CA ILE A 172 0.16 0.68 14.28
C ILE A 172 0.77 1.71 13.32
N GLY A 173 -0.01 2.21 12.37
CA GLY A 173 0.49 3.17 11.39
C GLY A 173 -0.59 3.90 10.61
N TYR A 174 -0.17 4.87 9.83
CA TYR A 174 -0.99 5.75 9.02
C TYR A 174 -0.66 5.57 7.54
N ASP A 175 -1.64 5.16 6.74
CA ASP A 175 -1.50 4.69 5.36
C ASP A 175 -2.26 5.56 4.34
N ALA A 176 -2.54 6.80 4.69
CA ALA A 176 -3.39 7.66 3.87
C ALA A 176 -2.82 7.96 2.48
N GLU A 177 -1.52 8.10 2.33
CA GLU A 177 -0.90 8.39 1.05
C GLU A 177 -1.16 7.28 0.04
N ALA A 178 -0.90 6.03 0.41
CA ALA A 178 -1.16 4.89 -0.46
C ALA A 178 -2.65 4.75 -0.79
N ARG A 179 -3.54 4.99 0.19
CA ARG A 179 -5.00 4.93 -0.03
C ARG A 179 -5.51 6.03 -0.97
N ILE A 180 -5.02 7.25 -0.82
CA ILE A 180 -5.39 8.37 -1.70
C ILE A 180 -4.95 8.08 -3.13
N LEU A 181 -3.70 7.67 -3.34
CA LEU A 181 -3.20 7.35 -4.67
C LEU A 181 -3.96 6.18 -5.30
N SER A 182 -4.24 5.14 -4.53
CA SER A 182 -5.06 4.01 -5.00
C SER A 182 -6.45 4.46 -5.45
N ALA A 183 -7.12 5.33 -4.68
CA ALA A 183 -8.42 5.85 -5.07
C ALA A 183 -8.35 6.72 -6.33
N VAL A 184 -7.38 7.66 -6.37
CA VAL A 184 -7.18 8.55 -7.52
C VAL A 184 -6.88 7.75 -8.78
N ALA A 185 -5.99 6.76 -8.69
CA ALA A 185 -5.66 5.90 -9.81
C ALA A 185 -6.88 5.11 -10.32
N GLN A 186 -7.71 4.58 -9.42
CA GLN A 186 -8.91 3.83 -9.79
C GLN A 186 -9.94 4.69 -10.52
N ILE A 187 -10.21 5.89 -10.02
CA ILE A 187 -11.24 6.74 -10.61
C ILE A 187 -10.79 7.47 -11.89
N LEU A 188 -9.49 7.75 -12.04
CA LEU A 188 -8.93 8.36 -13.26
C LEU A 188 -8.81 7.38 -14.42
N ASN A 189 -8.84 6.09 -14.16
CA ASN A 189 -8.67 5.07 -15.18
C ASN A 189 -9.95 4.84 -15.96
N LYS A 190 -9.96 5.32 -17.19
CA LYS A 190 -11.02 5.05 -18.16
C LYS A 190 -10.92 3.64 -18.79
N SER A 191 -9.82 2.91 -18.57
CA SER A 191 -9.66 1.53 -18.98
C SER A 191 -10.36 0.60 -17.99
N GLU A 192 -10.83 -0.52 -18.48
CA GLU A 192 -11.37 -1.60 -17.64
C GLU A 192 -10.39 -1.89 -16.48
N LYS A 193 -10.93 -2.05 -15.27
CA LYS A 193 -10.11 -2.45 -14.13
C LYS A 193 -9.53 -3.82 -14.42
N PRO A 194 -8.25 -4.07 -14.10
CA PRO A 194 -7.73 -5.42 -14.19
C PRO A 194 -8.49 -6.33 -13.23
N VAL A 195 -8.69 -7.56 -13.69
CA VAL A 195 -9.50 -8.53 -12.98
C VAL A 195 -8.61 -9.58 -12.32
N VAL A 196 -8.93 -9.91 -11.08
CA VAL A 196 -8.43 -11.12 -10.44
C VAL A 196 -9.51 -12.19 -10.55
N TYR A 197 -9.23 -13.21 -11.32
CA TYR A 197 -10.06 -14.40 -11.43
C TYR A 197 -9.74 -15.33 -10.28
N TYR A 198 -10.57 -15.30 -9.24
CA TYR A 198 -10.48 -16.21 -8.09
C TYR A 198 -11.03 -17.56 -8.49
N LEU A 199 -10.15 -18.55 -8.64
CA LEU A 199 -10.54 -19.88 -9.07
C LEU A 199 -11.38 -20.57 -7.98
N THR A 200 -12.46 -21.23 -8.39
CA THR A 200 -13.36 -22.01 -7.55
C THR A 200 -13.67 -23.36 -8.20
N GLY A 201 -14.08 -24.31 -7.38
CA GLY A 201 -14.44 -25.65 -7.85
C GLY A 201 -13.47 -26.75 -7.41
N HIS A 202 -12.32 -26.39 -6.84
CA HIS A 202 -11.30 -27.33 -6.40
C HIS A 202 -11.16 -27.35 -4.87
N GLY A 203 -12.18 -26.86 -4.15
CA GLY A 203 -12.20 -26.85 -2.68
C GLY A 203 -11.43 -25.66 -2.08
N GLU A 204 -11.23 -24.63 -2.85
CA GLU A 204 -10.69 -23.34 -2.37
C GLU A 204 -11.62 -22.74 -1.29
N PRO A 205 -11.08 -21.98 -0.34
CA PRO A 205 -11.89 -21.15 0.55
C PRO A 205 -12.80 -20.20 -0.23
N THR A 206 -13.98 -19.90 0.31
CA THR A 206 -14.83 -18.83 -0.26
C THR A 206 -14.15 -17.46 -0.15
N LEU A 207 -14.56 -16.47 -0.96
CA LEU A 207 -14.02 -15.12 -0.86
C LEU A 207 -14.19 -14.51 0.53
N ASP A 208 -15.31 -14.79 1.21
CA ASP A 208 -15.53 -14.35 2.60
C ASP A 208 -14.48 -14.92 3.56
N GLU A 209 -14.08 -16.18 3.38
CA GLU A 209 -13.02 -16.83 4.16
C GLU A 209 -11.63 -16.32 3.74
N ALA A 210 -11.47 -15.92 2.50
CA ALA A 210 -10.25 -15.36 1.91
C ALA A 210 -10.23 -13.81 1.91
N SER A 211 -10.95 -13.18 2.84
CA SER A 211 -11.16 -11.72 2.89
C SER A 211 -9.86 -10.88 2.88
N ALA A 212 -8.73 -11.43 3.36
CA ALA A 212 -7.43 -10.77 3.29
C ALA A 212 -6.94 -10.59 1.83
N TRP A 213 -7.23 -11.56 0.95
CA TRP A 213 -6.95 -11.46 -0.48
C TRP A 213 -7.88 -10.45 -1.14
N GLU A 214 -9.15 -10.47 -0.80
CA GLU A 214 -10.12 -9.50 -1.30
C GLU A 214 -9.74 -8.07 -0.92
N GLU A 215 -9.36 -7.83 0.34
CA GLU A 215 -8.91 -6.52 0.80
C GLU A 215 -7.63 -6.06 0.06
N LEU A 216 -6.65 -6.97 -0.10
CA LEU A 216 -5.41 -6.67 -0.81
C LEU A 216 -5.69 -6.20 -2.25
N PHE A 217 -6.45 -6.99 -3.01
CA PHE A 217 -6.70 -6.70 -4.42
C PHE A 217 -7.59 -5.47 -4.61
N ASN A 218 -8.64 -5.31 -3.80
CA ASN A 218 -9.48 -4.12 -3.82
C ASN A 218 -8.67 -2.85 -3.49
N THR A 219 -7.73 -2.95 -2.55
CA THR A 219 -6.81 -1.85 -2.21
C THR A 219 -5.86 -1.55 -3.36
N ALA A 220 -5.32 -2.59 -3.99
CA ALA A 220 -4.45 -2.45 -5.15
C ALA A 220 -5.19 -1.99 -6.42
N GLY A 221 -6.52 -1.98 -6.42
CA GLY A 221 -7.32 -1.44 -7.50
C GLY A 221 -7.85 -2.47 -8.49
N TYR A 222 -7.73 -3.74 -8.19
CA TYR A 222 -8.30 -4.84 -8.98
C TYR A 222 -9.79 -5.02 -8.70
N GLU A 223 -10.50 -5.58 -9.67
CA GLU A 223 -11.80 -6.20 -9.46
C GLU A 223 -11.61 -7.69 -9.23
N ILE A 224 -12.28 -8.28 -8.25
CA ILE A 224 -12.23 -9.73 -8.03
C ILE A 224 -13.50 -10.36 -8.59
N ARG A 225 -13.34 -11.45 -9.36
CA ARG A 225 -14.43 -12.29 -9.89
C ARG A 225 -14.13 -13.73 -9.59
N GLU A 226 -15.07 -14.42 -8.97
CA GLU A 226 -15.02 -15.87 -8.86
C GLU A 226 -15.26 -16.48 -10.24
N ILE A 227 -14.50 -17.54 -10.57
CA ILE A 227 -14.65 -18.29 -11.81
C ILE A 227 -14.47 -19.78 -11.57
N ASN A 228 -15.33 -20.59 -12.18
CA ASN A 228 -15.23 -22.04 -12.21
C ASN A 228 -14.91 -22.51 -13.63
N LEU A 229 -13.65 -22.82 -13.90
CA LEU A 229 -13.20 -23.20 -15.23
C LEU A 229 -13.74 -24.54 -15.74
N ALA A 230 -14.29 -25.37 -14.85
CA ALA A 230 -15.03 -26.57 -15.26
C ALA A 230 -16.40 -26.23 -15.91
N LEU A 231 -16.96 -25.06 -15.60
CA LEU A 231 -18.30 -24.65 -16.05
C LEU A 231 -18.26 -23.55 -17.12
N GLU A 232 -17.23 -22.70 -17.12
CA GLU A 232 -17.13 -21.52 -17.98
C GLU A 232 -15.71 -21.26 -18.47
N ASP A 233 -15.56 -20.40 -19.44
CA ASP A 233 -14.28 -19.90 -19.95
C ASP A 233 -14.00 -18.52 -19.37
N PHE A 234 -12.72 -18.09 -19.40
CA PHE A 234 -12.41 -16.69 -19.09
C PHE A 234 -13.19 -15.78 -20.03
N PRO A 235 -13.83 -14.72 -19.51
CA PRO A 235 -14.62 -13.77 -20.32
C PRO A 235 -13.69 -12.80 -21.07
N VAL A 236 -12.77 -13.33 -21.86
CA VAL A 236 -11.75 -12.59 -22.63
C VAL A 236 -11.64 -13.16 -24.03
N ASP A 237 -11.44 -12.29 -25.02
CA ASP A 237 -11.24 -12.71 -26.40
C ASP A 237 -9.87 -13.40 -26.57
N GLU A 238 -9.75 -14.26 -27.60
CA GLU A 238 -8.57 -15.11 -27.78
C GLU A 238 -7.24 -14.36 -27.90
N ASN A 239 -7.26 -13.16 -28.47
CA ASN A 239 -6.07 -12.34 -28.69
C ASN A 239 -6.13 -11.01 -27.92
N GLU A 240 -7.01 -10.92 -26.95
CA GLU A 240 -7.13 -9.75 -26.10
C GLU A 240 -5.97 -9.70 -25.12
N ASN A 241 -5.26 -8.58 -25.09
CA ASN A 241 -4.19 -8.38 -24.14
C ASN A 241 -4.76 -8.11 -22.74
N ARG A 242 -4.46 -9.01 -21.80
CA ARG A 242 -4.87 -8.96 -20.40
C ARG A 242 -3.67 -9.02 -19.47
N ASN A 243 -2.59 -8.37 -19.86
CA ASN A 243 -1.30 -8.36 -19.14
C ASN A 243 -1.32 -7.72 -17.74
N ASN A 244 -2.48 -7.31 -17.26
CA ASN A 244 -2.66 -6.85 -15.88
C ASN A 244 -3.62 -7.77 -15.09
N ASP A 245 -4.30 -8.73 -15.76
CA ASP A 245 -5.23 -9.64 -15.10
C ASP A 245 -4.49 -10.81 -14.45
N ILE A 246 -5.05 -11.31 -13.37
CA ILE A 246 -4.42 -12.35 -12.53
C ILE A 246 -5.40 -13.50 -12.34
N ILE A 247 -4.92 -14.74 -12.39
CA ILE A 247 -5.59 -15.90 -11.86
C ILE A 247 -5.07 -16.14 -10.45
N LEU A 248 -5.94 -16.27 -9.46
CA LEU A 248 -5.60 -16.69 -8.11
C LEU A 248 -6.14 -18.09 -7.84
N ILE A 249 -5.26 -19.05 -7.63
CA ILE A 249 -5.57 -20.40 -7.15
C ILE A 249 -5.15 -20.46 -5.68
N ASN A 250 -6.13 -20.31 -4.79
CA ASN A 250 -5.88 -20.15 -3.35
C ASN A 250 -6.19 -21.42 -2.58
N ALA A 251 -5.18 -22.12 -2.09
CA ALA A 251 -5.31 -23.30 -1.22
C ALA A 251 -6.21 -24.41 -1.81
N PRO A 252 -6.01 -24.84 -3.06
CA PRO A 252 -6.84 -25.86 -3.67
C PRO A 252 -6.69 -27.21 -2.94
N VAL A 253 -7.81 -27.94 -2.82
CA VAL A 253 -7.87 -29.29 -2.23
C VAL A 253 -7.90 -30.35 -3.31
N PHE A 254 -8.53 -30.07 -4.45
CA PHE A 254 -8.64 -30.97 -5.59
C PHE A 254 -7.84 -30.40 -6.79
N ASP A 255 -7.42 -31.32 -7.67
CA ASP A 255 -6.60 -30.97 -8.81
C ASP A 255 -7.40 -30.43 -9.99
N LEU A 256 -6.74 -29.71 -10.89
CA LEU A 256 -7.30 -29.19 -12.14
C LEU A 256 -7.66 -30.34 -13.08
N LEU A 257 -8.72 -30.17 -13.88
CA LEU A 257 -9.09 -31.08 -14.94
C LEU A 257 -8.12 -30.90 -16.14
N SER A 258 -7.49 -31.99 -16.53
CA SER A 258 -6.62 -32.06 -17.72
C SER A 258 -6.80 -33.40 -18.43
N PRO A 259 -7.94 -33.62 -19.12
CA PRO A 259 -8.19 -34.85 -19.83
C PRO A 259 -7.16 -35.06 -20.95
N THR A 260 -6.83 -36.33 -21.23
CA THR A 260 -5.95 -36.65 -22.36
C THR A 260 -6.62 -36.38 -23.70
N ALA A 261 -5.84 -36.28 -24.78
CA ALA A 261 -6.35 -35.97 -26.10
C ALA A 261 -7.41 -36.98 -26.64
N GLU A 262 -7.54 -38.15 -26.04
CA GLU A 262 -8.52 -39.17 -26.37
C GLU A 262 -9.93 -38.88 -25.80
N ASP A 263 -10.02 -38.01 -24.80
CA ASP A 263 -11.27 -37.62 -24.14
C ASP A 263 -11.90 -36.41 -24.82
N LEU A 264 -12.27 -36.57 -26.11
CA LEU A 264 -12.86 -35.50 -26.88
C LEU A 264 -14.18 -35.02 -26.29
N GLY A 265 -14.20 -33.76 -25.87
CA GLY A 265 -15.38 -33.08 -25.30
C GLY A 265 -15.39 -32.90 -23.80
N LEU A 266 -14.36 -33.31 -23.09
CA LEU A 266 -14.18 -32.99 -21.66
C LEU A 266 -13.50 -31.64 -21.48
N VAL A 267 -13.84 -30.98 -20.39
CA VAL A 267 -13.25 -29.69 -20.00
C VAL A 267 -11.78 -29.86 -19.66
N ASN A 268 -10.93 -29.00 -20.20
CA ASN A 268 -9.50 -28.93 -19.89
C ASN A 268 -9.16 -27.58 -19.27
N GLU A 269 -9.18 -27.52 -17.95
CA GLU A 269 -8.90 -26.29 -17.18
C GLU A 269 -7.45 -25.84 -17.30
N LYS A 270 -6.51 -26.81 -17.30
CA LYS A 270 -5.09 -26.51 -17.54
C LYS A 270 -4.88 -25.79 -18.87
N ALA A 271 -5.54 -26.24 -19.94
CA ALA A 271 -5.42 -25.62 -21.26
C ALA A 271 -6.01 -24.20 -21.28
N LYS A 272 -7.07 -23.94 -20.50
CA LYS A 272 -7.65 -22.60 -20.36
C LYS A 272 -6.66 -21.66 -19.64
N ILE A 273 -6.04 -22.11 -18.56
CA ILE A 273 -5.01 -21.36 -17.83
C ILE A 273 -3.79 -21.12 -18.73
N ASP A 274 -3.30 -22.14 -19.41
CA ASP A 274 -2.19 -22.02 -20.35
C ASP A 274 -2.47 -20.99 -21.46
N LYS A 275 -3.68 -20.99 -22.00
CA LYS A 275 -4.10 -20.01 -23.01
C LYS A 275 -4.10 -18.58 -22.43
N PHE A 276 -4.66 -18.40 -21.23
CA PHE A 276 -4.68 -17.11 -20.55
C PHE A 276 -3.27 -16.56 -20.29
N LEU A 277 -2.35 -17.39 -19.84
CA LEU A 277 -0.95 -16.98 -19.62
C LEU A 277 -0.20 -16.69 -20.92
N LYS A 278 -0.39 -17.54 -21.96
CA LYS A 278 0.44 -17.52 -23.18
C LYS A 278 -0.13 -16.65 -24.30
N LYS A 279 -1.44 -16.40 -24.32
CA LYS A 279 -2.13 -15.66 -25.39
C LYS A 279 -2.71 -14.33 -24.93
N ASN A 280 -3.19 -14.28 -23.70
CA ASN A 280 -3.72 -13.06 -23.11
C ASN A 280 -2.67 -12.35 -22.22
N PHE A 281 -1.50 -12.96 -22.03
CA PHE A 281 -0.37 -12.44 -21.24
C PHE A 281 -0.69 -12.16 -19.76
N GLY A 282 -1.74 -12.79 -19.22
CA GLY A 282 -2.13 -12.66 -17.83
C GLY A 282 -1.14 -13.30 -16.86
N HIS A 283 -1.41 -13.22 -15.58
CA HIS A 283 -0.55 -13.69 -14.50
C HIS A 283 -1.22 -14.79 -13.68
N LEU A 284 -0.42 -15.52 -12.89
CA LEU A 284 -0.92 -16.58 -12.02
C LEU A 284 -0.29 -16.46 -10.63
N ILE A 285 -1.13 -16.57 -9.59
CA ILE A 285 -0.71 -16.71 -8.21
C ILE A 285 -1.28 -18.03 -7.69
N VAL A 286 -0.42 -18.87 -7.10
CA VAL A 286 -0.79 -20.16 -6.51
C VAL A 286 -0.32 -20.22 -5.07
N THR A 287 -1.19 -20.68 -4.16
CA THR A 287 -0.82 -20.94 -2.78
C THR A 287 -0.98 -22.44 -2.46
N GLU A 288 0.08 -23.07 -1.97
CA GLU A 288 0.07 -24.46 -1.51
C GLU A 288 0.85 -24.58 -0.20
N GLY A 289 0.25 -25.20 0.82
CA GLY A 289 0.89 -25.46 2.11
C GLY A 289 1.34 -26.90 2.30
N ALA A 290 1.93 -27.20 3.46
CA ALA A 290 2.37 -28.55 3.82
C ALA A 290 1.25 -29.59 3.85
N ALA A 291 0.03 -29.16 4.16
CA ALA A 291 -1.15 -30.02 4.21
C ALA A 291 -1.85 -30.21 2.84
N THR A 292 -1.42 -29.48 1.80
CA THR A 292 -2.01 -29.62 0.46
C THR A 292 -1.79 -31.03 -0.06
N THR A 293 -2.84 -31.62 -0.58
CA THR A 293 -2.78 -32.95 -1.22
C THR A 293 -1.94 -32.90 -2.49
N GLN A 294 -1.60 -34.05 -3.06
CA GLN A 294 -0.90 -34.04 -4.35
C GLN A 294 -1.82 -33.56 -5.47
N LEU A 295 -1.40 -32.53 -6.18
CA LEU A 295 -2.08 -31.89 -7.30
C LEU A 295 -1.24 -32.04 -8.58
N PRO A 296 -1.21 -33.23 -9.20
CA PRO A 296 -0.26 -33.51 -10.29
C PRO A 296 -0.45 -32.61 -11.51
N VAL A 297 -1.67 -32.18 -11.84
CA VAL A 297 -1.91 -31.29 -12.99
C VAL A 297 -1.45 -29.87 -12.67
N LEU A 298 -1.83 -29.32 -11.50
CA LEU A 298 -1.38 -28.00 -11.07
C LEU A 298 0.16 -27.96 -10.90
N ASN A 299 0.74 -28.98 -10.26
CA ASN A 299 2.19 -29.06 -10.11
C ASN A 299 2.89 -29.28 -11.45
N GLY A 300 2.26 -29.93 -12.41
CA GLY A 300 2.72 -30.02 -13.79
C GLY A 300 2.75 -28.67 -14.49
N LEU A 301 1.70 -27.86 -14.29
CA LEU A 301 1.65 -26.47 -14.78
C LEU A 301 2.79 -25.64 -14.18
N LEU A 302 2.98 -25.69 -12.86
CA LEU A 302 4.09 -24.98 -12.19
C LEU A 302 5.47 -25.45 -12.68
N SER A 303 5.64 -26.75 -12.96
CA SER A 303 6.88 -27.31 -13.50
C SER A 303 7.21 -26.76 -14.90
N GLU A 304 6.23 -26.43 -15.73
CA GLU A 304 6.44 -25.75 -17.01
C GLU A 304 7.04 -24.35 -16.84
N TRP A 305 6.87 -23.75 -15.65
CA TRP A 305 7.45 -22.47 -15.23
C TRP A 305 8.73 -22.65 -14.38
N GLY A 306 9.25 -23.87 -14.32
CA GLY A 306 10.46 -24.20 -13.58
C GLY A 306 10.29 -24.29 -12.06
N ILE A 307 9.03 -24.34 -11.56
CA ILE A 307 8.72 -24.42 -10.12
C ILE A 307 8.22 -25.82 -9.79
N THR A 308 8.85 -26.49 -8.83
CA THR A 308 8.43 -27.83 -8.38
C THR A 308 8.20 -27.82 -6.87
N MET A 309 7.00 -28.19 -6.43
CA MET A 309 6.67 -28.30 -5.01
C MET A 309 7.39 -29.49 -4.38
N SER A 310 7.85 -29.31 -3.14
CA SER A 310 8.64 -30.29 -2.39
C SER A 310 8.02 -30.59 -1.03
N GLY A 311 8.82 -30.89 -0.02
CA GLY A 311 8.41 -31.31 1.31
C GLY A 311 8.00 -30.17 2.25
N SER A 312 7.49 -30.52 3.42
CA SER A 312 7.15 -29.55 4.47
C SER A 312 8.40 -28.94 5.11
N VAL A 313 8.32 -27.69 5.53
CA VAL A 313 9.43 -26.96 6.17
C VAL A 313 9.09 -26.62 7.61
N SER A 314 10.08 -26.72 8.48
CA SER A 314 9.99 -26.23 9.87
C SER A 314 11.32 -25.57 10.27
N ASP A 315 11.26 -24.54 11.11
CA ASP A 315 12.43 -23.90 11.70
C ASP A 315 12.16 -23.50 13.15
N PRO A 316 12.55 -24.35 14.13
CA PRO A 316 12.39 -24.02 15.53
C PRO A 316 13.20 -22.81 16.00
N THR A 317 14.25 -22.43 15.27
CA THR A 317 15.15 -21.32 15.64
C THR A 317 14.60 -19.98 15.16
N HIS A 318 14.06 -19.94 13.92
CA HIS A 318 13.50 -18.73 13.30
C HIS A 318 12.01 -18.93 13.02
N SER A 319 11.25 -19.02 14.11
CA SER A 319 9.80 -19.20 14.08
C SER A 319 9.10 -17.98 14.68
N ALA A 320 8.03 -17.53 14.04
CA ALA A 320 7.15 -16.48 14.56
C ALA A 320 6.25 -16.97 15.69
N SER A 321 6.13 -18.30 15.86
CA SER A 321 5.31 -18.95 16.90
C SER A 321 6.17 -19.72 17.88
N ALA A 322 5.83 -19.65 19.18
CA ALA A 322 6.49 -20.42 20.23
C ALA A 322 6.25 -21.94 20.16
N SER A 323 5.30 -22.40 19.34
CA SER A 323 4.92 -23.81 19.23
C SER A 323 5.46 -24.45 17.95
N GLY A 324 6.55 -25.19 18.09
CA GLY A 324 6.95 -26.24 17.15
C GLY A 324 7.65 -25.84 15.85
N GLY A 325 7.93 -24.55 15.61
CA GLY A 325 8.69 -24.13 14.44
C GLY A 325 7.94 -24.25 13.11
N VAL A 326 6.61 -24.31 13.13
CA VAL A 326 5.77 -24.43 11.93
C VAL A 326 5.45 -23.08 11.27
N SER A 327 5.66 -21.97 11.98
CA SER A 327 5.52 -20.62 11.45
C SER A 327 6.90 -20.06 11.09
N VAL A 328 7.39 -20.42 9.91
CA VAL A 328 8.77 -20.19 9.48
C VAL A 328 8.95 -18.74 9.01
N MET A 329 9.98 -18.07 9.51
CA MET A 329 10.39 -16.76 9.02
C MET A 329 11.25 -16.89 7.77
N ALA A 330 11.00 -16.03 6.78
CA ALA A 330 11.90 -15.90 5.65
C ALA A 330 13.11 -15.02 6.00
N ASP A 331 14.26 -15.36 5.45
CA ASP A 331 15.50 -14.59 5.52
C ASP A 331 15.58 -13.60 4.35
N SER A 332 15.15 -12.36 4.58
CA SER A 332 15.15 -11.31 3.55
C SER A 332 16.57 -10.94 3.05
N SER A 333 17.61 -11.31 3.78
CA SER A 333 19.01 -11.09 3.35
C SER A 333 19.48 -12.07 2.28
N GLN A 334 18.76 -13.18 2.05
CA GLN A 334 19.07 -14.24 1.10
C GLN A 334 18.38 -14.05 -0.26
N THR A 335 18.08 -12.82 -0.64
CA THR A 335 17.46 -12.56 -1.94
C THR A 335 18.45 -12.77 -3.08
N THR A 336 17.98 -13.41 -4.14
CA THR A 336 18.70 -13.49 -5.40
C THR A 336 18.69 -12.14 -6.12
N GLU A 337 19.65 -11.91 -7.02
CA GLU A 337 19.67 -10.70 -7.85
C GLU A 337 18.46 -10.64 -8.80
N ASN A 338 18.21 -9.48 -9.41
CA ASN A 338 17.13 -9.20 -10.35
C ASN A 338 15.75 -8.97 -9.68
N VAL A 339 14.69 -9.51 -10.27
CA VAL A 339 13.28 -9.32 -9.87
C VAL A 339 13.03 -9.60 -8.39
N PRO A 340 13.46 -10.72 -7.79
CA PRO A 340 13.28 -10.97 -6.36
C PRO A 340 13.87 -9.90 -5.46
N LYS A 341 15.06 -9.42 -5.80
CA LYS A 341 15.74 -8.38 -5.04
C LYS A 341 14.93 -7.09 -5.04
N GLN A 342 14.41 -6.68 -6.19
CA GLN A 342 13.57 -5.48 -6.30
C GLN A 342 12.29 -5.61 -5.45
N ILE A 343 11.61 -6.76 -5.50
CA ILE A 343 10.40 -7.01 -4.71
C ILE A 343 10.71 -6.91 -3.20
N VAL A 344 11.74 -7.63 -2.74
CA VAL A 344 12.05 -7.70 -1.30
C VAL A 344 12.61 -6.38 -0.78
N GLU A 345 13.48 -5.70 -1.53
CA GLU A 345 14.01 -4.38 -1.14
C GLU A 345 12.91 -3.33 -1.02
N ARG A 346 11.92 -3.33 -1.92
CA ARG A 346 10.76 -2.45 -1.84
C ARG A 346 9.87 -2.79 -0.65
N ALA A 347 9.59 -4.07 -0.43
CA ALA A 347 8.63 -4.51 0.57
C ALA A 347 9.13 -4.34 2.01
N VAL A 348 10.37 -4.72 2.28
CA VAL A 348 10.94 -4.74 3.63
C VAL A 348 12.19 -3.89 3.78
N GLY A 349 12.86 -3.52 2.69
CA GLY A 349 14.05 -2.69 2.67
C GLY A 349 15.15 -3.22 3.59
N SER A 350 15.83 -2.32 4.29
CA SER A 350 16.81 -2.63 5.34
C SER A 350 16.18 -2.75 6.73
N ASN A 351 14.86 -2.90 6.83
CA ASN A 351 14.17 -3.02 8.12
C ASN A 351 14.38 -4.42 8.72
N SER A 352 15.29 -4.52 9.67
CA SER A 352 15.64 -5.80 10.34
C SER A 352 14.53 -6.38 11.22
N THR A 353 13.44 -5.65 11.46
CA THR A 353 12.30 -6.10 12.28
C THR A 353 11.13 -6.58 11.45
N ALA A 354 11.16 -6.39 10.13
CA ALA A 354 10.13 -6.86 9.22
C ALA A 354 10.40 -8.33 8.85
N HIS A 355 9.56 -9.22 9.36
CA HIS A 355 9.66 -10.64 9.07
C HIS A 355 8.49 -11.11 8.20
N VAL A 356 8.81 -11.67 7.03
CA VAL A 356 7.83 -12.39 6.22
C VAL A 356 7.67 -13.79 6.80
N VAL A 357 6.43 -14.18 7.08
CA VAL A 357 6.12 -15.41 7.81
C VAL A 357 5.30 -16.37 6.95
N PHE A 358 5.71 -17.62 6.94
CA PHE A 358 5.02 -18.72 6.29
C PHE A 358 4.52 -19.71 7.34
N ASN A 359 3.22 -19.88 7.44
CA ASN A 359 2.65 -20.85 8.35
C ASN A 359 2.49 -22.22 7.67
N SER A 360 2.94 -23.29 8.34
CA SER A 360 2.94 -24.66 7.81
C SER A 360 3.46 -24.73 6.36
N PRO A 361 4.66 -24.20 6.08
CA PRO A 361 5.10 -24.05 4.71
C PRO A 361 5.51 -25.35 4.04
N ARG A 362 5.38 -25.33 2.72
CA ARG A 362 5.90 -26.29 1.78
C ARG A 362 7.10 -25.69 1.03
N ALA A 363 8.19 -26.41 0.96
CA ALA A 363 9.33 -26.01 0.16
C ALA A 363 9.06 -26.18 -1.33
N MET A 364 9.85 -25.50 -2.14
CA MET A 364 9.89 -25.70 -3.58
C MET A 364 11.33 -25.73 -4.08
N THR A 365 11.50 -26.20 -5.30
CA THR A 365 12.77 -26.12 -6.05
C THR A 365 12.51 -25.36 -7.33
N VAL A 366 13.53 -24.63 -7.80
CA VAL A 366 13.49 -23.93 -9.08
C VAL A 366 14.53 -24.50 -10.03
N ASP A 367 14.13 -24.69 -11.29
CA ASP A 367 15.01 -25.20 -12.34
C ASP A 367 14.79 -24.39 -13.64
N SER A 368 15.81 -23.65 -14.04
CA SER A 368 15.81 -22.88 -15.28
C SER A 368 16.37 -23.65 -16.48
N SER A 369 16.91 -24.87 -16.31
CA SER A 369 17.63 -25.59 -17.34
C SER A 369 16.78 -26.08 -18.51
N GLY A 370 15.45 -26.21 -18.28
CA GLY A 370 14.47 -26.64 -19.28
C GLY A 370 13.59 -25.52 -19.85
N LEU A 371 13.77 -24.31 -19.36
CA LEU A 371 12.89 -23.19 -19.75
C LEU A 371 13.29 -22.64 -21.12
N SER A 372 12.40 -22.81 -22.10
CA SER A 372 12.50 -22.16 -23.41
C SER A 372 11.11 -21.86 -23.94
N LEU A 373 10.91 -20.65 -24.45
CA LEU A 373 9.65 -20.33 -25.11
C LEU A 373 9.50 -21.11 -26.40
N VAL A 374 8.36 -21.76 -26.58
CA VAL A 374 8.00 -22.44 -27.81
C VAL A 374 7.83 -21.37 -28.89
N GLY A 375 8.73 -21.39 -29.89
CA GLY A 375 8.70 -20.44 -31.01
C GLY A 375 9.89 -19.47 -31.07
N GLY A 376 10.79 -19.45 -30.07
CA GLY A 376 12.10 -18.79 -30.14
C GLY A 376 12.09 -17.24 -30.07
N LEU A 377 10.95 -16.63 -29.81
CA LEU A 377 10.82 -15.20 -29.59
C LEU A 377 10.50 -14.97 -28.11
N GLY A 378 11.43 -14.37 -27.36
CA GLY A 378 11.25 -14.06 -25.95
C GLY A 378 12.23 -14.79 -25.02
N SER A 379 12.08 -14.58 -23.72
CA SER A 379 12.86 -15.19 -22.66
C SER A 379 11.99 -15.69 -21.52
N GLN A 380 12.38 -16.81 -20.91
CA GLN A 380 11.72 -17.34 -19.72
C GLN A 380 12.75 -17.54 -18.60
N GLY A 381 12.35 -17.23 -17.38
CA GLY A 381 13.21 -17.38 -16.21
C GLY A 381 12.41 -17.75 -14.97
N VAL A 382 13.07 -18.35 -13.99
CA VAL A 382 12.50 -18.66 -12.68
C VAL A 382 13.49 -18.30 -11.58
N PHE A 383 13.00 -17.72 -10.50
CA PHE A 383 13.82 -17.22 -9.40
C PHE A 383 13.23 -17.60 -8.06
N PRO A 384 14.07 -18.01 -7.08
CA PRO A 384 13.64 -18.03 -5.69
C PRO A 384 13.31 -16.61 -5.25
N LEU A 385 12.11 -16.40 -4.70
CA LEU A 385 11.69 -15.09 -4.19
C LEU A 385 12.02 -14.95 -2.72
N LEU A 386 11.62 -15.92 -1.90
CA LEU A 386 11.80 -15.91 -0.45
C LEU A 386 12.36 -17.25 0.00
N LEU A 387 13.42 -17.19 0.81
CA LEU A 387 14.08 -18.37 1.36
C LEU A 387 13.95 -18.36 2.89
N SER A 388 13.97 -19.55 3.51
CA SER A 388 14.11 -19.70 4.95
C SER A 388 15.55 -19.43 5.40
N TYR A 389 15.74 -19.32 6.71
CA TYR A 389 17.10 -19.37 7.30
C TYR A 389 17.73 -20.76 7.09
N SER A 390 19.04 -20.79 7.19
CA SER A 390 19.83 -22.05 7.03
C SER A 390 19.59 -23.10 8.09
N THR A 391 18.89 -22.72 9.18
CA THR A 391 18.48 -23.62 10.28
C THR A 391 17.22 -24.41 9.97
N ALA A 392 16.53 -24.07 8.88
CA ALA A 392 15.29 -24.74 8.49
C ALA A 392 15.53 -26.21 8.10
N VAL A 393 14.56 -27.02 8.40
CA VAL A 393 14.52 -28.46 8.09
C VAL A 393 13.38 -28.73 7.13
N THR A 394 13.71 -29.22 5.94
CA THR A 394 12.75 -29.65 4.93
C THR A 394 12.55 -31.16 5.03
N ARG A 395 11.33 -31.61 5.29
CA ARG A 395 10.95 -33.03 5.28
C ARG A 395 10.37 -33.40 3.92
N ILE A 396 11.14 -34.12 3.11
CA ILE A 396 10.75 -34.56 1.75
C ILE A 396 9.92 -35.84 1.80
N SER A 397 10.27 -36.75 2.72
CA SER A 397 9.54 -37.98 3.04
C SER A 397 9.79 -38.35 4.50
N ASP A 398 9.14 -39.41 4.98
CA ASP A 398 9.31 -39.85 6.38
C ASP A 398 10.77 -40.16 6.72
N ASP A 399 11.54 -40.65 5.76
CA ASP A 399 12.94 -41.04 5.93
C ASP A 399 13.95 -40.03 5.39
N LYS A 400 13.50 -38.94 4.75
CA LYS A 400 14.38 -37.97 4.09
C LYS A 400 14.11 -36.55 4.53
N THR A 401 15.08 -35.99 5.26
CA THR A 401 15.09 -34.59 5.66
C THR A 401 16.37 -33.90 5.17
N ASN A 402 16.26 -32.64 4.78
CA ASN A 402 17.37 -31.76 4.45
C ASN A 402 17.39 -30.57 5.40
N THR A 403 18.56 -30.20 5.90
CA THR A 403 18.74 -28.95 6.66
C THR A 403 19.43 -27.92 5.79
N GLY A 404 18.90 -26.70 5.78
CA GLY A 404 19.44 -25.60 4.97
C GLY A 404 18.34 -24.64 4.52
N ASN A 405 18.73 -23.65 3.70
CA ASN A 405 17.79 -22.71 3.14
C ASN A 405 16.77 -23.42 2.22
N ALA A 406 15.51 -23.34 2.56
CA ALA A 406 14.40 -23.82 1.74
C ALA A 406 13.79 -22.65 0.97
N ILE A 407 13.43 -22.85 -0.29
CA ILE A 407 12.67 -21.86 -1.06
C ILE A 407 11.21 -21.94 -0.60
N LEU A 408 10.68 -20.84 -0.06
CA LEU A 408 9.33 -20.72 0.47
C LEU A 408 8.39 -20.02 -0.51
N ALA A 409 8.94 -19.21 -1.42
CA ALA A 409 8.22 -18.60 -2.53
C ALA A 409 9.14 -18.52 -3.75
N ALA A 410 8.56 -18.71 -4.94
CA ALA A 410 9.26 -18.60 -6.21
C ALA A 410 8.42 -17.82 -7.23
N ILE A 411 9.10 -17.10 -8.12
CA ILE A 411 8.48 -16.38 -9.21
C ILE A 411 9.08 -16.79 -10.54
N GLY A 412 8.20 -17.25 -11.46
CA GLY A 412 8.52 -17.47 -12.85
C GLY A 412 8.10 -16.28 -13.70
N LEU A 413 8.84 -15.96 -14.73
CA LEU A 413 8.48 -14.96 -15.72
C LEU A 413 8.64 -15.51 -17.14
N ALA A 414 7.79 -15.07 -18.04
CA ALA A 414 7.94 -15.30 -19.47
C ALA A 414 7.68 -14.00 -20.21
N ASP A 415 8.69 -13.52 -20.92
CA ASP A 415 8.58 -12.42 -21.86
C ASP A 415 8.26 -13.03 -23.24
N TRP A 416 7.08 -12.75 -23.74
CA TRP A 416 6.54 -13.36 -24.96
C TRP A 416 6.96 -12.64 -26.25
N ASP A 417 7.43 -11.39 -26.11
CA ASP A 417 7.92 -10.59 -27.23
C ASP A 417 9.08 -9.69 -26.78
N LEU A 418 10.29 -9.98 -27.25
CA LEU A 418 11.50 -9.20 -26.94
C LEU A 418 11.46 -7.75 -27.43
N ASN A 419 10.49 -7.37 -28.24
CA ASN A 419 10.38 -6.03 -28.83
C ASN A 419 9.24 -5.20 -28.25
N ASP A 420 8.40 -5.78 -27.39
CA ASP A 420 7.26 -5.09 -26.76
C ASP A 420 7.29 -5.29 -25.26
N ASP A 421 7.53 -4.22 -24.51
CA ASP A 421 7.70 -4.23 -23.06
C ASP A 421 6.43 -4.62 -22.26
N GLY A 422 5.34 -4.96 -22.94
CA GLY A 422 4.03 -5.21 -22.30
C GLY A 422 3.59 -6.68 -22.24
N ASN A 423 4.27 -7.60 -22.92
CA ASN A 423 3.83 -8.98 -23.06
C ASN A 423 4.58 -9.95 -22.11
N ILE A 424 4.59 -9.62 -20.84
CA ILE A 424 5.26 -10.41 -19.81
C ILE A 424 4.21 -11.07 -18.92
N SER A 425 4.32 -12.39 -18.75
CA SER A 425 3.52 -13.13 -17.76
C SER A 425 4.37 -13.53 -16.57
N TYR A 426 3.79 -13.44 -15.38
CA TYR A 426 4.40 -13.87 -14.12
C TYR A 426 3.60 -15.00 -13.51
N VAL A 427 4.30 -15.98 -12.94
CA VAL A 427 3.72 -17.05 -12.12
C VAL A 427 4.38 -17.01 -10.75
N LEU A 428 3.60 -16.68 -9.73
CA LEU A 428 4.03 -16.67 -8.33
C LEU A 428 3.51 -17.91 -7.64
N ALA A 429 4.40 -18.69 -7.03
CA ALA A 429 4.05 -19.78 -6.15
C ALA A 429 4.43 -19.43 -4.70
N LEU A 430 3.48 -19.57 -3.79
CA LEU A 430 3.64 -19.35 -2.35
C LEU A 430 3.51 -20.69 -1.62
N GLY A 431 4.52 -21.05 -0.86
CA GLY A 431 4.57 -22.31 -0.12
C GLY A 431 3.74 -22.34 1.16
N THR A 432 2.63 -21.60 1.23
CA THR A 432 1.69 -21.60 2.34
C THR A 432 0.29 -21.24 1.84
N THR A 433 -0.75 -21.74 2.50
CA THR A 433 -2.16 -21.46 2.15
C THR A 433 -2.69 -20.18 2.78
N ASP A 434 -2.05 -19.67 3.81
CA ASP A 434 -2.53 -18.53 4.62
C ASP A 434 -1.53 -17.36 4.67
N PHE A 435 -0.89 -17.08 3.54
CA PHE A 435 0.18 -16.07 3.41
C PHE A 435 -0.25 -14.69 3.91
N LEU A 436 -1.48 -14.26 3.64
CA LEU A 436 -2.01 -12.97 4.08
C LEU A 436 -2.74 -13.04 5.43
N SER A 437 -3.34 -14.16 5.74
CA SER A 437 -4.17 -14.32 6.95
C SER A 437 -3.36 -14.34 8.24
N TYR A 438 -2.06 -14.58 8.17
CA TYR A 438 -1.19 -14.71 9.33
C TYR A 438 -0.75 -13.38 9.96
N GLY A 439 -1.18 -12.25 9.43
CA GLY A 439 -1.11 -10.95 10.09
C GLY A 439 0.26 -10.26 10.08
N SER A 440 1.21 -10.69 9.25
CA SER A 440 2.46 -9.96 9.04
C SER A 440 2.27 -8.84 8.02
N SER A 441 2.52 -7.61 8.41
CA SER A 441 2.55 -6.47 7.48
C SER A 441 3.62 -6.61 6.39
N ALA A 442 4.69 -7.38 6.66
CA ALA A 442 5.71 -7.68 5.67
C ALA A 442 5.17 -8.61 4.57
N ASN A 443 4.29 -9.56 4.89
CA ASN A 443 3.64 -10.42 3.89
C ASN A 443 2.79 -9.59 2.92
N GLU A 444 1.99 -8.66 3.44
CA GLU A 444 1.21 -7.75 2.59
C GLU A 444 2.13 -6.88 1.72
N SER A 445 3.21 -6.35 2.29
CA SER A 445 4.17 -5.51 1.56
C SER A 445 4.83 -6.27 0.41
N ILE A 446 5.18 -7.55 0.59
CA ILE A 446 5.66 -8.42 -0.49
C ILE A 446 4.61 -8.55 -1.59
N MET A 447 3.33 -8.80 -1.22
CA MET A 447 2.28 -8.94 -2.22
C MET A 447 2.01 -7.65 -2.97
N TYR A 448 2.01 -6.48 -2.32
CA TYR A 448 1.90 -5.21 -3.04
C TYR A 448 3.06 -5.01 -4.03
N SER A 449 4.29 -5.34 -3.65
CA SER A 449 5.44 -5.24 -4.55
C SER A 449 5.36 -6.22 -5.73
N VAL A 450 4.78 -7.41 -5.53
CA VAL A 450 4.50 -8.37 -6.62
C VAL A 450 3.40 -7.84 -7.53
N LEU A 451 2.31 -7.32 -6.97
CA LEU A 451 1.21 -6.75 -7.76
C LEU A 451 1.67 -5.53 -8.59
N GLU A 452 2.58 -4.74 -8.05
CA GLU A 452 3.21 -3.66 -8.77
C GLU A 452 3.98 -4.16 -10.00
N LEU A 453 4.75 -5.24 -9.83
CA LEU A 453 5.46 -5.88 -10.94
C LEU A 453 4.49 -6.45 -12.00
N MET A 454 3.40 -7.07 -11.56
CA MET A 454 2.37 -7.64 -12.43
C MET A 454 1.52 -6.58 -13.13
N TRP A 455 1.50 -5.37 -12.62
CA TRP A 455 0.75 -4.28 -13.20
C TRP A 455 1.66 -3.27 -13.90
N THR A 456 1.97 -3.52 -15.15
CA THR A 456 2.96 -2.77 -15.95
C THR A 456 2.51 -1.37 -16.37
N SER A 457 1.21 -1.06 -16.34
CA SER A 457 0.66 0.19 -16.86
C SER A 457 0.41 1.28 -15.81
N ARG A 458 0.86 1.13 -14.56
CA ARG A 458 0.56 2.08 -13.49
C ARG A 458 1.77 2.55 -12.69
N ALA A 459 1.60 3.80 -12.23
CA ALA A 459 2.44 4.35 -11.18
C ALA A 459 2.45 3.44 -9.94
N THR A 460 3.63 3.18 -9.46
CA THR A 460 3.93 2.22 -8.44
C THR A 460 3.62 2.77 -7.05
N PHE A 461 2.76 2.08 -6.28
CA PHE A 461 2.48 2.44 -4.88
C PHE A 461 3.45 1.81 -3.88
N GLY A 462 4.29 0.86 -4.31
CA GLY A 462 5.16 0.08 -3.43
C GLY A 462 6.25 0.89 -2.72
N ASP A 463 6.61 2.05 -3.28
CA ASP A 463 7.56 2.96 -2.65
C ASP A 463 6.96 3.79 -1.51
N ILE A 464 5.62 3.76 -1.36
CA ILE A 464 4.91 4.52 -0.35
C ILE A 464 4.63 3.65 0.86
N GLN A 465 5.53 3.75 1.83
CA GLN A 465 5.37 3.05 3.09
C GLN A 465 4.38 3.77 4.01
N TYR A 466 3.60 3.00 4.76
CA TYR A 466 2.77 3.59 5.82
C TYR A 466 3.66 4.25 6.89
N LYS A 467 3.20 5.35 7.45
CA LYS A 467 3.88 6.09 8.51
C LYS A 467 3.59 5.45 9.84
N SER A 468 4.58 4.80 10.46
CA SER A 468 4.38 4.11 11.73
C SER A 468 4.06 5.11 12.86
N PHE A 469 3.12 4.73 13.73
CA PHE A 469 2.91 5.42 15.01
C PHE A 469 3.93 4.91 16.01
N ASP A 470 5.16 5.39 15.90
CA ASP A 470 6.17 5.07 16.90
C ASP A 470 5.80 5.68 18.25
N SER A 471 5.70 4.84 19.26
CA SER A 471 5.50 5.24 20.65
C SER A 471 6.77 5.86 21.27
N ASN A 472 7.83 5.98 20.50
CA ASN A 472 9.13 6.39 21.00
C ASN A 472 9.49 7.81 20.53
N SER A 473 9.44 8.71 21.50
CA SER A 473 10.27 9.92 21.67
C SER A 473 10.74 10.64 20.38
N LEU A 474 10.52 11.93 20.36
CA LEU A 474 11.26 12.89 19.54
C LEU A 474 12.73 12.49 19.46
N SER A 475 13.14 11.82 18.39
CA SER A 475 14.53 11.55 18.12
C SER A 475 15.16 12.79 17.49
N SER A 476 15.41 13.81 18.29
CA SER A 476 16.31 14.86 17.85
C SER A 476 17.73 14.31 17.91
N THR A 477 18.49 14.39 16.83
CA THR A 477 19.90 14.08 16.89
C THR A 477 20.58 15.01 17.89
N THR A 478 21.62 14.54 18.57
CA THR A 478 22.40 15.37 19.52
C THR A 478 22.85 16.70 18.89
N ALA A 479 23.13 16.70 17.58
CA ALA A 479 23.47 17.90 16.83
C ALA A 479 22.31 18.90 16.74
N GLN A 480 21.09 18.42 16.45
CA GLN A 480 19.89 19.27 16.39
C GLN A 480 19.51 19.80 17.78
N ALA A 481 19.57 18.96 18.82
CA ALA A 481 19.34 19.38 20.19
C ALA A 481 20.33 20.48 20.64
N ASN A 482 21.60 20.34 20.28
CA ASN A 482 22.63 21.35 20.56
C ASN A 482 22.38 22.68 19.83
N VAL A 483 21.98 22.63 18.56
CA VAL A 483 21.62 23.84 17.79
C VAL A 483 20.46 24.58 18.45
N TRP A 484 19.39 23.91 18.80
CA TRP A 484 18.24 24.52 19.47
C TRP A 484 18.58 25.02 20.86
N THR A 485 19.41 24.29 21.60
CA THR A 485 19.92 24.74 22.88
C THR A 485 20.71 26.04 22.74
N ILE A 486 21.61 26.16 21.78
CA ILE A 486 22.36 27.39 21.51
C ILE A 486 21.40 28.53 21.15
N VAL A 487 20.40 28.29 20.29
CA VAL A 487 19.43 29.33 19.91
C VAL A 487 18.62 29.85 21.10
N PHE A 488 18.03 28.94 21.89
CA PHE A 488 17.13 29.34 22.98
C PHE A 488 17.82 29.73 24.26
N VAL A 489 18.94 29.09 24.60
CA VAL A 489 19.62 29.30 25.89
C VAL A 489 20.70 30.38 25.79
N VAL A 490 21.29 30.56 24.58
CA VAL A 490 22.41 31.52 24.41
C VAL A 490 22.00 32.71 23.55
N ALA A 491 21.59 32.46 22.30
CA ALA A 491 21.38 33.55 21.34
C ALA A 491 20.20 34.46 21.71
N LEU A 492 19.11 33.92 22.13
CA LEU A 492 17.90 34.68 22.47
C LEU A 492 18.08 35.51 23.77
N PRO A 493 18.57 34.98 24.88
CA PRO A 493 18.88 35.79 26.06
C PRO A 493 19.97 36.84 25.82
N LEU A 494 20.98 36.52 25.00
CA LEU A 494 22.05 37.47 24.68
C LEU A 494 21.52 38.64 23.85
N THR A 495 20.62 38.39 22.91
CA THR A 495 19.94 39.41 22.12
C THR A 495 19.13 40.36 23.05
N VAL A 496 18.36 39.79 23.97
CA VAL A 496 17.59 40.57 24.95
C VAL A 496 18.50 41.39 25.85
N ALA A 497 19.63 40.82 26.31
CA ALA A 497 20.61 41.52 27.14
C ALA A 497 21.26 42.68 26.36
N VAL A 498 21.65 42.50 25.11
CA VAL A 498 22.24 43.54 24.26
C VAL A 498 21.26 44.69 24.05
N VAL A 499 20.00 44.39 23.72
CA VAL A 499 18.93 45.39 23.58
C VAL A 499 18.75 46.14 24.92
N GLY A 500 18.67 45.42 26.01
CA GLY A 500 18.51 46.00 27.36
C GLY A 500 19.65 46.96 27.75
N VAL A 501 20.89 46.52 27.51
CA VAL A 501 22.10 47.37 27.75
C VAL A 501 22.12 48.57 26.81
N THR A 502 21.77 48.42 25.55
CA THR A 502 21.73 49.54 24.61
C THR A 502 20.68 50.59 24.99
N VAL A 503 19.50 50.14 25.44
CA VAL A 503 18.45 51.06 25.97
C VAL A 503 18.90 51.72 27.23
N TRP A 504 19.57 50.98 28.13
CA TRP A 504 20.13 51.54 29.40
C TRP A 504 21.20 52.62 29.13
N ILE A 505 22.13 52.34 28.23
CA ILE A 505 23.21 53.31 27.84
C ILE A 505 22.59 54.57 27.22
N ARG A 506 21.63 54.41 26.27
CA ARG A 506 20.94 55.57 25.68
C ARG A 506 20.19 56.43 26.69
N ARG A 507 19.54 55.79 27.70
CA ARG A 507 18.86 56.53 28.77
C ARG A 507 19.82 57.24 29.75
N ARG A 508 21.05 56.76 29.88
CA ARG A 508 22.06 57.38 30.78
C ARG A 508 22.74 58.59 30.13
N HIS A 509 22.74 58.69 28.83
CA HIS A 509 23.39 59.78 28.07
C HIS A 509 22.37 60.79 27.48
N SER A 510 21.07 60.61 27.70
CA SER A 510 20.00 61.58 27.54
C SER A 510 19.67 62.26 28.84
#